data_fd8f3330feed84f6f3dcb949c7142e67
#
_entry.id   fd8f3330feed84f6f3dcb949c7142e67
#
_cell.length_a   1.000
_cell.length_b   1.000
_cell.length_c   1.000
_cell.angle_alpha   90.00
_cell.angle_beta   90.00
_cell.angle_gamma   90.00
#
_symmetry.space_group_name_H-M   'P 1'
#
loop_
_entity.id
_entity.type
_entity.pdbx_description
1 polymer ?
#
loop_
_entity_poly.entity_id
_entity_poly.type
_entity_poly.pdbx_seq_one_letter_code
_entity_poly.pdbx_strand_id
1 'polypeptide(L)'
;MKKRMIPLALCLALLLTGCGLTDQWNTVKEEYIDPAVERADGDVAEEDNGIVAPNVATDREELTDFVPFESVYTRADGETISTLTVSDSYGRLLPFAGGLVTEGGEIVLDPVLQSITAASYESGGATMYLGIYILQNTDGMYAVCGADGSWISGFDYVSVYPMEIGVLCVTDEDANLGVCYAEDGTQVFDTANFSDRSMMAAGSLSALAQYGNGYMFCTYADGEKSFLRADGTALNRNEGRTSYFQDALPFSEGYAAVRSNGLWGYVNTDGEYAVQPAYEQATSFVGGVAAVYGGGMWQIIDTTGTVRLQLPGVSEVTLGYGHIEADGTYYSTTTFEQAVFYGYTGVPIDGGFWVKGETGVRVFLTDGSQVYLSGASEVLGRSGDLWLVSLADGSSAVLDEYSRVIIYGECSFVHDQANGDTYIYSAQSQTLYDADGSFVSDGCTGTVVDSFAWCEDADSCGWKNNSNEWVFRVPTGGAD
;
A
#
# COMPACT_ATOMS: atom_id res chain seq x y z
N MET A 1 -1.75 42.06 -7.78
CA MET A 1 -1.54 41.16 -6.66
C MET A 1 -2.27 41.69 -5.42
N LYS A 2 -3.48 41.28 -5.17
CA LYS A 2 -4.17 41.44 -3.88
C LYS A 2 -4.82 40.08 -3.59
N LYS A 3 -4.16 39.29 -2.74
CA LYS A 3 -4.78 38.11 -2.13
C LYS A 3 -6.02 38.56 -1.39
N ARG A 4 -7.20 38.24 -1.87
CA ARG A 4 -8.44 38.36 -1.12
C ARG A 4 -8.51 37.20 -0.16
N MET A 5 -8.06 37.40 1.07
CA MET A 5 -8.46 36.54 2.19
C MET A 5 -9.97 36.68 2.36
N ILE A 6 -10.71 35.60 2.19
CA ILE A 6 -12.12 35.54 2.58
C ILE A 6 -12.14 35.58 4.10
N PRO A 7 -12.85 36.51 4.74
CA PRO A 7 -12.86 36.57 6.20
C PRO A 7 -13.57 35.34 6.75
N LEU A 8 -12.97 34.69 7.74
CA LEU A 8 -13.56 33.60 8.54
C LEU A 8 -15.00 33.91 9.04
N ALA A 9 -15.36 35.18 9.08
CA ALA A 9 -16.70 35.67 9.42
C ALA A 9 -17.79 35.29 8.41
N LEU A 10 -17.46 35.00 7.14
CA LEU A 10 -18.46 34.59 6.15
C LEU A 10 -18.84 33.12 6.34
N CYS A 11 -17.90 32.26 6.70
CA CYS A 11 -18.18 30.86 7.03
C CYS A 11 -19.02 30.72 8.33
N LEU A 12 -18.81 31.62 9.30
CA LEU A 12 -19.60 31.58 10.55
C LEU A 12 -21.01 32.11 10.37
N ALA A 13 -21.27 33.04 9.41
CA ALA A 13 -22.59 33.57 9.13
C ALA A 13 -23.50 32.58 8.40
N LEU A 14 -22.92 31.62 7.67
CA LEU A 14 -23.66 30.55 6.97
C LEU A 14 -24.17 29.46 7.92
N LEU A 15 -23.62 29.36 9.14
CA LEU A 15 -24.04 28.39 10.15
C LEU A 15 -25.30 28.85 10.97
N LEU A 16 -25.78 30.08 10.80
CA LEU A 16 -26.80 30.65 11.66
C LEU A 16 -28.15 30.96 10.98
N THR A 17 -28.29 30.74 9.66
CA THR A 17 -29.56 31.00 8.97
C THR A 17 -30.02 29.80 8.14
N GLY A 18 -30.87 28.98 8.73
CA GLY A 18 -31.46 27.78 8.11
C GLY A 18 -32.49 28.09 7.04
N CYS A 19 -32.08 28.68 5.90
CA CYS A 19 -32.93 28.78 4.71
C CYS A 19 -32.02 28.93 3.47
N GLY A 20 -32.07 28.01 2.53
CA GLY A 20 -31.51 28.17 1.19
C GLY A 20 -30.16 27.51 0.96
N LEU A 21 -29.87 26.35 1.59
CA LEU A 21 -28.63 25.59 1.43
C LEU A 21 -28.34 25.21 -0.03
N THR A 22 -29.37 24.94 -0.83
CA THR A 22 -29.22 24.55 -2.25
C THR A 22 -28.71 25.69 -3.12
N ASP A 23 -29.24 26.92 -2.88
CA ASP A 23 -28.83 28.08 -3.68
C ASP A 23 -27.43 28.57 -3.31
N GLN A 24 -27.05 28.44 -2.06
CA GLN A 24 -25.70 28.80 -1.59
C GLN A 24 -24.63 27.77 -2.04
N TRP A 25 -25.02 26.49 -2.08
CA TRP A 25 -24.18 25.43 -2.61
C TRP A 25 -23.94 25.61 -4.12
N ASN A 26 -25.00 25.91 -4.88
CA ASN A 26 -24.88 26.19 -6.30
C ASN A 26 -23.99 27.42 -6.57
N THR A 27 -24.00 28.42 -5.72
CA THR A 27 -23.14 29.59 -5.82
C THR A 27 -21.64 29.20 -5.54
N VAL A 28 -21.40 28.37 -4.55
CA VAL A 28 -20.04 27.86 -4.26
C VAL A 28 -19.57 26.96 -5.39
N LYS A 29 -20.43 26.10 -5.93
CA LYS A 29 -20.14 25.26 -7.07
C LYS A 29 -19.77 26.07 -8.29
N GLU A 30 -20.61 27.03 -8.69
CA GLU A 30 -20.38 27.91 -9.86
C GLU A 30 -19.18 28.86 -9.67
N GLU A 31 -18.91 29.33 -8.45
CA GLU A 31 -17.85 30.33 -8.22
C GLU A 31 -16.49 29.71 -7.95
N TYR A 32 -16.42 28.50 -7.38
CA TYR A 32 -15.15 27.89 -6.91
C TYR A 32 -14.90 26.48 -7.43
N ILE A 33 -15.95 25.64 -7.59
CA ILE A 33 -15.81 24.25 -8.02
C ILE A 33 -15.80 24.14 -9.54
N ASP A 34 -16.78 24.70 -10.24
CA ASP A 34 -16.87 24.63 -11.69
C ASP A 34 -15.64 25.23 -12.41
N PRO A 35 -15.04 26.34 -11.93
CA PRO A 35 -13.77 26.82 -12.48
C PRO A 35 -12.56 25.89 -12.19
N ALA A 36 -12.62 25.07 -11.13
CA ALA A 36 -11.59 24.09 -10.84
C ALA A 36 -11.73 22.86 -11.75
N VAL A 37 -12.98 22.43 -12.02
CA VAL A 37 -13.31 21.35 -12.97
C VAL A 37 -12.91 21.72 -14.40
N GLU A 38 -13.23 22.96 -14.85
CA GLU A 38 -12.84 23.42 -16.19
C GLU A 38 -11.31 23.47 -16.38
N ARG A 39 -10.53 23.60 -15.29
CA ARG A 39 -9.07 23.48 -15.36
C ARG A 39 -8.58 22.04 -15.42
N ALA A 40 -9.33 21.11 -14.81
CA ALA A 40 -8.99 19.69 -14.81
C ALA A 40 -9.34 19.01 -16.15
N ASP A 41 -10.42 19.45 -16.83
CA ASP A 41 -10.89 18.86 -18.09
C ASP A 41 -10.16 19.35 -19.35
N GLY A 42 -9.05 20.10 -19.23
CA GLY A 42 -8.18 20.44 -20.37
C GLY A 42 -8.76 21.32 -21.48
N ASP A 43 -10.05 21.71 -21.41
CA ASP A 43 -10.64 22.70 -22.31
C ASP A 43 -10.37 24.12 -21.79
N VAL A 44 -9.14 24.57 -21.92
CA VAL A 44 -8.79 25.98 -21.68
C VAL A 44 -9.23 26.79 -22.89
N ALA A 45 -10.41 27.42 -22.79
CA ALA A 45 -10.69 28.58 -23.59
C ALA A 45 -9.63 29.66 -23.24
N GLU A 46 -8.88 30.10 -24.25
CA GLU A 46 -7.90 31.17 -24.13
C GLU A 46 -8.51 32.43 -23.52
N GLU A 47 -8.41 32.61 -22.20
CA GLU A 47 -8.42 33.92 -21.57
C GLU A 47 -7.06 34.11 -20.88
N ASP A 48 -6.32 35.04 -21.49
CA ASP A 48 -5.01 35.56 -21.10
C ASP A 48 -4.98 36.01 -19.63
N ASN A 49 -4.62 35.14 -18.72
CA ASN A 49 -4.39 35.41 -17.29
C ASN A 49 -2.91 35.34 -16.88
N GLY A 50 -1.98 35.45 -17.83
CA GLY A 50 -0.56 35.68 -17.53
C GLY A 50 0.15 34.54 -16.80
N ILE A 51 -0.45 33.34 -16.71
CA ILE A 51 0.26 32.11 -16.38
C ILE A 51 0.65 31.48 -17.70
N VAL A 52 1.88 31.78 -18.13
CA VAL A 52 2.49 31.09 -19.25
C VAL A 52 2.53 29.64 -18.85
N ALA A 53 1.67 28.80 -19.44
CA ALA A 53 1.91 27.39 -19.48
C ALA A 53 3.35 27.16 -19.94
N PRO A 54 4.15 26.27 -19.32
CA PRO A 54 5.48 26.00 -19.84
C PRO A 54 5.29 25.69 -21.31
N ASN A 55 6.03 26.44 -22.16
CA ASN A 55 6.00 26.29 -23.58
C ASN A 55 6.34 24.83 -23.88
N VAL A 56 5.32 24.01 -24.10
CA VAL A 56 5.52 22.65 -24.62
C VAL A 56 6.09 22.89 -25.99
N ALA A 57 7.41 22.71 -26.11
CA ALA A 57 8.10 22.83 -27.35
C ALA A 57 7.40 21.95 -28.37
N THR A 58 6.75 22.56 -29.35
CA THR A 58 6.06 21.89 -30.44
C THR A 58 7.02 21.23 -31.43
N ASP A 59 8.32 21.30 -31.15
CA ASP A 59 9.34 20.52 -31.86
C ASP A 59 9.64 19.24 -31.05
N ARG A 60 8.64 18.35 -31.01
CA ARG A 60 8.90 16.92 -30.74
C ARG A 60 9.73 16.45 -31.95
N GLU A 61 11.02 16.13 -31.73
CA GLU A 61 11.61 15.05 -32.49
C GLU A 61 10.72 13.86 -32.25
N GLU A 62 9.88 13.49 -33.22
CA GLU A 62 9.19 12.21 -33.20
C GLU A 62 10.28 11.19 -32.93
N LEU A 63 10.12 10.40 -31.85
CA LEU A 63 10.90 9.17 -31.67
C LEU A 63 10.59 8.31 -32.90
N THR A 64 11.45 8.44 -33.93
CA THR A 64 11.20 7.87 -35.27
C THR A 64 11.44 6.39 -35.32
N ASP A 65 11.99 5.79 -34.26
CA ASP A 65 12.28 4.36 -34.18
C ASP A 65 11.26 3.67 -33.28
N PHE A 66 10.06 3.53 -33.82
CA PHE A 66 9.03 2.65 -33.29
C PHE A 66 9.51 1.21 -33.43
N VAL A 67 9.76 0.53 -32.32
CA VAL A 67 10.08 -0.90 -32.34
C VAL A 67 8.76 -1.68 -32.36
N PRO A 68 8.39 -2.36 -33.46
CA PRO A 68 7.17 -3.16 -33.50
C PRO A 68 7.18 -4.23 -32.40
N PHE A 69 6.04 -4.48 -31.76
CA PHE A 69 5.94 -5.47 -30.66
C PHE A 69 6.48 -6.85 -31.09
N GLU A 70 6.24 -7.26 -32.36
CA GLU A 70 6.82 -8.48 -32.92
C GLU A 70 8.34 -8.45 -33.04
N SER A 71 8.96 -7.27 -33.17
CA SER A 71 10.42 -7.15 -33.24
C SER A 71 11.07 -7.02 -31.87
N VAL A 72 10.30 -6.87 -30.78
CA VAL A 72 10.81 -6.97 -29.41
C VAL A 72 11.29 -8.40 -29.12
N TYR A 73 10.71 -9.41 -29.78
CA TYR A 73 11.16 -10.81 -29.71
C TYR A 73 12.27 -11.15 -30.68
N THR A 74 12.49 -10.30 -31.71
CA THR A 74 13.53 -10.54 -32.71
C THR A 74 14.20 -9.21 -33.01
N ARG A 75 15.37 -9.00 -32.44
CA ARG A 75 16.18 -7.80 -32.72
C ARG A 75 16.52 -7.74 -34.20
N ALA A 76 16.87 -6.54 -34.69
CA ALA A 76 17.27 -6.35 -36.10
C ALA A 76 18.44 -7.27 -36.53
N ASP A 77 19.26 -7.73 -35.61
CA ASP A 77 20.34 -8.70 -35.78
C ASP A 77 19.87 -10.17 -35.65
N GLY A 78 18.61 -10.41 -35.27
CA GLY A 78 18.02 -11.74 -35.10
C GLY A 78 18.36 -12.39 -33.76
N GLU A 79 18.99 -11.69 -32.83
CA GLU A 79 19.33 -12.18 -31.50
C GLU A 79 18.25 -11.74 -30.49
N THR A 80 17.98 -12.61 -29.50
CA THR A 80 17.07 -12.32 -28.37
C THR A 80 17.87 -12.25 -27.09
N ILE A 81 17.69 -11.18 -26.31
CA ILE A 81 18.23 -11.09 -24.95
C ILE A 81 17.28 -11.86 -24.02
N SER A 82 17.57 -13.13 -23.79
CA SER A 82 16.75 -14.02 -22.97
C SER A 82 17.22 -14.10 -21.49
N THR A 83 18.31 -13.40 -21.15
CA THR A 83 18.89 -13.41 -19.80
C THR A 83 19.36 -12.00 -19.45
N LEU A 84 18.95 -11.52 -18.28
CA LEU A 84 19.43 -10.25 -17.76
C LEU A 84 20.93 -10.34 -17.47
N THR A 85 21.71 -9.45 -18.07
CA THR A 85 23.12 -9.29 -17.74
C THR A 85 23.25 -8.39 -16.52
N VAL A 86 23.91 -8.87 -15.46
CA VAL A 86 24.11 -8.10 -14.23
C VAL A 86 24.99 -6.86 -14.52
N SER A 87 24.54 -5.68 -14.07
CA SER A 87 25.28 -4.42 -14.19
C SER A 87 24.85 -3.45 -13.10
N ASP A 88 25.81 -2.80 -12.47
CA ASP A 88 25.62 -1.73 -11.48
C ASP A 88 25.37 -0.34 -12.11
N SER A 89 25.25 -0.28 -13.44
CA SER A 89 25.10 0.97 -14.19
C SER A 89 23.73 1.16 -14.88
N TYR A 90 22.78 0.24 -14.69
CA TYR A 90 21.48 0.34 -15.35
C TYR A 90 20.58 1.45 -14.78
N GLY A 91 20.76 1.85 -13.52
CA GLY A 91 19.74 2.62 -12.80
C GLY A 91 18.49 1.77 -12.54
N ARG A 92 17.34 2.39 -12.42
CA ARG A 92 16.07 1.65 -12.25
C ARG A 92 15.68 1.00 -13.58
N LEU A 93 15.38 -0.31 -13.53
CA LEU A 93 14.80 -1.03 -14.66
C LEU A 93 13.28 -0.89 -14.64
N LEU A 94 12.68 -0.73 -15.81
CA LEU A 94 11.24 -0.56 -16.00
C LEU A 94 10.67 -1.81 -16.66
N PRO A 95 9.70 -2.51 -16.04
CA PRO A 95 9.10 -3.72 -16.61
C PRO A 95 8.21 -3.42 -17.84
N PHE A 96 8.22 -4.28 -18.85
CA PHE A 96 7.27 -4.22 -19.97
C PHE A 96 6.98 -5.61 -20.53
N ALA A 97 5.74 -6.00 -20.60
CA ALA A 97 5.27 -7.25 -21.23
C ALA A 97 6.14 -8.51 -20.96
N GLY A 98 6.75 -8.62 -19.78
CA GLY A 98 7.66 -9.71 -19.42
C GLY A 98 9.12 -9.48 -19.81
N GLY A 99 9.48 -8.25 -20.18
CA GLY A 99 10.84 -7.77 -20.43
C GLY A 99 11.22 -6.59 -19.53
N LEU A 100 12.45 -6.10 -19.66
CA LEU A 100 13.01 -4.98 -18.88
C LEU A 100 13.70 -3.98 -19.81
N VAL A 101 13.47 -2.69 -19.54
CA VAL A 101 14.16 -1.58 -20.22
C VAL A 101 14.82 -0.67 -19.18
N THR A 102 15.85 0.05 -19.56
CA THR A 102 16.46 1.10 -18.75
C THR A 102 15.59 2.36 -18.76
N GLU A 103 15.83 3.32 -17.84
CA GLU A 103 15.24 4.65 -17.86
C GLU A 103 15.52 5.44 -19.17
N GLY A 104 16.57 5.07 -19.92
CA GLY A 104 16.89 5.61 -21.23
C GLY A 104 16.22 4.89 -22.39
N GLY A 105 15.37 3.89 -22.14
CA GLY A 105 14.65 3.14 -23.15
C GLY A 105 15.44 2.00 -23.83
N GLU A 106 16.63 1.66 -23.32
CA GLU A 106 17.40 0.52 -23.82
C GLU A 106 16.83 -0.81 -23.26
N ILE A 107 16.51 -1.77 -24.16
CA ILE A 107 16.04 -3.09 -23.76
C ILE A 107 17.23 -3.91 -23.25
N VAL A 108 17.14 -4.36 -22.00
CA VAL A 108 18.13 -5.21 -21.33
C VAL A 108 17.65 -6.65 -21.13
N LEU A 109 16.36 -6.87 -21.25
CA LEU A 109 15.71 -8.18 -21.31
C LEU A 109 14.52 -8.10 -22.25
N ASP A 110 14.51 -8.92 -23.29
CA ASP A 110 13.35 -9.05 -24.17
C ASP A 110 12.15 -9.63 -23.40
N PRO A 111 10.89 -9.43 -23.86
CA PRO A 111 9.68 -9.93 -23.18
C PRO A 111 9.54 -11.46 -23.32
N VAL A 112 10.46 -12.19 -22.72
CA VAL A 112 10.53 -13.66 -22.72
C VAL A 112 9.95 -14.30 -21.45
N LEU A 113 9.62 -13.47 -20.46
CA LEU A 113 9.05 -13.94 -19.18
C LEU A 113 7.52 -13.89 -19.22
N GLN A 114 6.89 -14.74 -18.39
CA GLN A 114 5.46 -14.72 -18.19
C GLN A 114 5.02 -13.46 -17.43
N SER A 115 5.77 -13.05 -16.40
CA SER A 115 5.50 -11.84 -15.62
C SER A 115 6.75 -11.29 -14.93
N ILE A 116 6.69 -10.00 -14.66
CA ILE A 116 7.64 -9.29 -13.78
C ILE A 116 6.80 -8.42 -12.84
N THR A 117 6.99 -8.56 -11.54
CA THR A 117 6.25 -7.80 -10.52
C THR A 117 7.20 -7.24 -9.47
N ALA A 118 6.93 -6.03 -8.98
CA ALA A 118 7.67 -5.47 -7.87
C ALA A 118 7.33 -6.23 -6.58
N ALA A 119 8.36 -6.64 -5.84
CA ALA A 119 8.17 -7.29 -4.55
C ALA A 119 7.72 -6.26 -3.52
N SER A 120 6.62 -6.56 -2.81
CA SER A 120 6.06 -5.69 -1.78
C SER A 120 5.49 -6.51 -0.63
N TYR A 121 5.40 -5.89 0.56
CA TYR A 121 4.78 -6.45 1.75
C TYR A 121 3.93 -5.39 2.45
N GLU A 122 2.97 -5.83 3.26
CA GLU A 122 2.10 -4.92 4.02
C GLU A 122 2.70 -4.63 5.39
N SER A 123 2.79 -3.36 5.76
CA SER A 123 3.25 -2.93 7.09
C SER A 123 2.47 -1.70 7.54
N GLY A 124 1.85 -1.79 8.71
CA GLY A 124 1.11 -0.67 9.29
C GLY A 124 -0.08 -0.17 8.46
N GLY A 125 -0.63 -1.00 7.57
CA GLY A 125 -1.69 -0.64 6.63
C GLY A 125 -1.18 0.03 5.34
N ALA A 126 0.13 0.06 5.12
CA ALA A 126 0.75 0.58 3.90
C ALA A 126 1.51 -0.51 3.15
N THR A 127 1.46 -0.47 1.81
CA THR A 127 2.26 -1.32 0.95
C THR A 127 3.68 -0.79 0.86
N MET A 128 4.66 -1.61 1.23
CA MET A 128 6.09 -1.29 1.21
C MET A 128 6.78 -2.05 0.09
N TYR A 129 7.51 -1.35 -0.77
CA TYR A 129 8.26 -1.95 -1.88
C TYR A 129 9.71 -2.23 -1.50
N LEU A 130 10.25 -3.35 -1.99
CA LEU A 130 11.57 -3.88 -1.58
C LEU A 130 12.73 -3.53 -2.54
N GLY A 131 12.46 -2.85 -3.66
CA GLY A 131 13.51 -2.66 -4.67
C GLY A 131 13.94 -3.95 -5.37
N ILE A 132 13.09 -4.99 -5.34
CA ILE A 132 13.32 -6.31 -5.92
C ILE A 132 12.21 -6.60 -6.92
N TYR A 133 12.55 -7.15 -8.08
CA TYR A 133 11.57 -7.73 -9.00
C TYR A 133 11.48 -9.25 -8.82
N ILE A 134 10.25 -9.75 -8.82
CA ILE A 134 9.90 -11.16 -8.90
C ILE A 134 9.65 -11.46 -10.38
N LEU A 135 10.44 -12.38 -10.92
CA LEU A 135 10.40 -12.82 -12.32
C LEU A 135 9.75 -14.20 -12.37
N GLN A 136 8.82 -14.42 -13.30
CA GLN A 136 8.26 -15.76 -13.57
C GLN A 136 8.52 -16.14 -15.01
N ASN A 137 9.13 -17.30 -15.24
CA ASN A 137 9.32 -17.81 -16.58
C ASN A 137 8.08 -18.57 -17.09
N THR A 138 8.09 -18.97 -18.36
CA THR A 138 6.99 -19.70 -19.01
C THR A 138 6.75 -21.11 -18.44
N ASP A 139 7.72 -21.68 -17.71
CA ASP A 139 7.59 -22.96 -17.02
C ASP A 139 6.97 -22.81 -15.62
N GLY A 140 6.64 -21.55 -15.21
CA GLY A 140 6.05 -21.22 -13.92
C GLY A 140 7.05 -21.13 -12.78
N MET A 141 8.36 -21.23 -13.07
CA MET A 141 9.42 -21.08 -12.06
C MET A 141 9.75 -19.61 -11.83
N TYR A 142 10.17 -19.30 -10.61
CA TYR A 142 10.49 -17.95 -10.19
C TYR A 142 12.00 -17.71 -10.08
N ALA A 143 12.37 -16.47 -10.34
CA ALA A 143 13.65 -15.87 -9.98
C ALA A 143 13.38 -14.50 -9.34
N VAL A 144 14.38 -13.94 -8.70
CA VAL A 144 14.36 -12.57 -8.17
C VAL A 144 15.58 -11.81 -8.62
N CYS A 145 15.43 -10.50 -8.84
CA CYS A 145 16.57 -9.63 -9.17
C CYS A 145 16.41 -8.26 -8.51
N GLY A 146 17.54 -7.57 -8.35
CA GLY A 146 17.51 -6.15 -7.99
C GLY A 146 16.75 -5.34 -9.04
N ALA A 147 15.93 -4.40 -8.63
CA ALA A 147 15.19 -3.54 -9.55
C ALA A 147 16.11 -2.59 -10.34
N ASP A 148 17.38 -2.52 -9.99
CA ASP A 148 18.46 -1.83 -10.70
C ASP A 148 19.29 -2.74 -11.62
N GLY A 149 19.01 -4.06 -11.62
CA GLY A 149 19.75 -5.06 -12.39
C GLY A 149 21.12 -5.42 -11.83
N SER A 150 21.46 -4.99 -10.61
CA SER A 150 22.76 -5.25 -9.99
C SER A 150 23.01 -6.72 -9.63
N TRP A 151 21.95 -7.51 -9.50
CA TRP A 151 22.01 -8.94 -9.23
C TRP A 151 20.76 -9.66 -9.74
N ILE A 152 20.88 -10.97 -9.94
CA ILE A 152 19.79 -11.89 -10.29
C ILE A 152 20.06 -13.28 -9.72
N SER A 153 19.00 -13.95 -9.24
CA SER A 153 19.04 -15.38 -8.91
C SER A 153 18.80 -16.27 -10.14
N GLY A 154 18.94 -17.60 -9.99
CA GLY A 154 18.42 -18.56 -10.98
C GLY A 154 16.90 -18.70 -10.92
N PHE A 155 16.31 -19.28 -12.01
CA PHE A 155 14.88 -19.70 -12.05
C PHE A 155 14.72 -21.08 -11.39
N ASP A 156 15.03 -21.16 -10.10
CA ASP A 156 15.11 -22.41 -9.33
C ASP A 156 13.99 -22.51 -8.27
N TYR A 157 13.09 -21.52 -8.20
CA TYR A 157 12.11 -21.41 -7.12
C TYR A 157 10.71 -21.75 -7.59
N VAL A 158 9.97 -22.48 -6.74
CA VAL A 158 8.57 -22.89 -6.98
C VAL A 158 7.58 -21.87 -6.42
N SER A 159 7.99 -21.09 -5.42
CA SER A 159 7.21 -20.00 -4.84
C SER A 159 8.13 -18.93 -4.25
N VAL A 160 7.57 -17.72 -4.06
CA VAL A 160 8.28 -16.56 -3.50
C VAL A 160 7.36 -15.81 -2.54
N TYR A 161 7.92 -15.35 -1.43
CA TYR A 161 7.19 -14.65 -0.37
C TYR A 161 7.95 -13.38 0.03
N PRO A 162 7.49 -12.18 -0.39
CA PRO A 162 8.05 -10.92 0.09
C PRO A 162 7.79 -10.74 1.59
N MET A 163 8.79 -10.20 2.31
CA MET A 163 8.74 -9.88 3.73
C MET A 163 9.62 -8.66 4.02
N GLU A 164 9.50 -8.04 5.17
CA GLU A 164 10.21 -6.83 5.57
C GLU A 164 11.75 -6.89 5.34
N ILE A 165 12.36 -8.05 5.49
CA ILE A 165 13.82 -8.23 5.37
C ILE A 165 14.29 -8.70 4.00
N GLY A 166 13.38 -8.87 3.04
CA GLY A 166 13.71 -9.34 1.69
C GLY A 166 12.65 -10.25 1.09
N VAL A 167 13.05 -11.12 0.17
CA VAL A 167 12.16 -12.07 -0.52
C VAL A 167 12.62 -13.50 -0.22
N LEU A 168 11.75 -14.28 0.43
CA LEU A 168 11.96 -15.71 0.64
C LEU A 168 11.60 -16.47 -0.65
N CYS A 169 12.59 -17.09 -1.26
CA CYS A 169 12.52 -17.89 -2.47
C CYS A 169 12.57 -19.37 -2.12
N VAL A 170 11.53 -20.12 -2.44
CA VAL A 170 11.34 -21.51 -2.03
C VAL A 170 11.72 -22.47 -3.15
N THR A 171 12.61 -23.41 -2.86
CA THR A 171 13.01 -24.48 -3.79
C THR A 171 12.23 -25.77 -3.59
N ASP A 172 11.79 -26.07 -2.37
CA ASP A 172 11.02 -27.25 -2.03
C ASP A 172 10.11 -26.96 -0.82
N GLU A 173 8.80 -26.88 -1.07
CA GLU A 173 7.78 -26.61 -0.04
C GLU A 173 7.69 -27.75 0.99
N ASP A 174 7.73 -29.00 0.54
CA ASP A 174 7.56 -30.16 1.41
C ASP A 174 8.78 -30.34 2.34
N ALA A 175 9.97 -30.07 1.82
CA ALA A 175 11.21 -30.15 2.59
C ALA A 175 11.52 -28.85 3.37
N ASN A 176 10.69 -27.81 3.25
CA ASN A 176 10.94 -26.48 3.82
C ASN A 176 12.31 -25.91 3.44
N LEU A 177 12.66 -26.00 2.16
CA LEU A 177 13.90 -25.44 1.62
C LEU A 177 13.65 -24.12 0.90
N GLY A 178 14.34 -23.07 1.33
CA GLY A 178 14.25 -21.76 0.72
C GLY A 178 15.37 -20.84 1.19
N VAL A 179 15.63 -19.81 0.39
CA VAL A 179 16.66 -18.79 0.61
C VAL A 179 15.99 -17.42 0.61
N CYS A 180 16.31 -16.57 1.57
CA CYS A 180 15.87 -15.18 1.59
C CYS A 180 16.96 -14.27 1.05
N TYR A 181 16.60 -13.40 0.09
CA TYR A 181 17.48 -12.38 -0.46
C TYR A 181 17.03 -10.99 -0.04
N ALA A 182 17.97 -10.17 0.43
CA ALA A 182 17.78 -8.74 0.64
C ALA A 182 17.78 -7.96 -0.69
N GLU A 183 17.46 -6.67 -0.64
CA GLU A 183 17.44 -5.76 -1.79
C GLU A 183 18.75 -5.75 -2.59
N ASP A 184 19.88 -5.83 -1.90
CA ASP A 184 21.22 -5.82 -2.52
C ASP A 184 21.69 -7.20 -3.03
N GLY A 185 20.80 -8.22 -3.01
CA GLY A 185 21.09 -9.59 -3.39
C GLY A 185 21.84 -10.39 -2.31
N THR A 186 22.11 -9.79 -1.16
CA THR A 186 22.72 -10.51 -0.04
C THR A 186 21.75 -11.58 0.48
N GLN A 187 22.30 -12.79 0.68
CA GLN A 187 21.54 -13.86 1.32
C GLN A 187 21.38 -13.56 2.80
N VAL A 188 20.12 -13.27 3.22
CA VAL A 188 19.78 -13.00 4.63
C VAL A 188 19.80 -14.27 5.44
N PHE A 189 19.18 -15.35 4.92
CA PHE A 189 19.19 -16.67 5.51
C PHE A 189 18.94 -17.76 4.46
N ASP A 190 19.31 -19.00 4.84
CA ASP A 190 18.97 -20.23 4.12
C ASP A 190 18.39 -21.21 5.13
N THR A 191 17.16 -21.64 4.90
CA THR A 191 16.46 -22.58 5.80
C THR A 191 17.14 -23.96 5.89
N ALA A 192 18.00 -24.31 4.92
CA ALA A 192 18.84 -25.50 4.99
C ALA A 192 19.74 -25.52 6.24
N ASN A 193 20.08 -24.34 6.77
CA ASN A 193 20.93 -24.15 7.95
C ASN A 193 20.13 -24.13 9.27
N PHE A 194 18.79 -24.15 9.24
CA PHE A 194 17.99 -24.13 10.45
C PHE A 194 18.05 -25.47 11.16
N SER A 195 18.45 -25.47 12.44
CA SER A 195 18.59 -26.69 13.26
C SER A 195 17.26 -27.46 13.38
N ASP A 196 16.17 -26.74 13.46
CA ASP A 196 14.84 -27.28 13.71
C ASP A 196 14.01 -27.51 12.44
N ARG A 197 14.59 -27.29 11.25
CA ARG A 197 13.88 -27.44 9.97
C ARG A 197 13.15 -28.77 9.82
N SER A 198 13.77 -29.87 10.24
CA SER A 198 13.17 -31.21 10.13
C SER A 198 11.94 -31.42 11.04
N MET A 199 11.74 -30.53 12.00
CA MET A 199 10.58 -30.54 12.90
C MET A 199 9.47 -29.60 12.42
N MET A 200 9.76 -28.72 11.47
CA MET A 200 8.78 -27.81 10.89
C MET A 200 7.70 -28.61 10.13
N ALA A 201 6.47 -28.14 10.16
CA ALA A 201 5.40 -28.72 9.35
C ALA A 201 5.76 -28.55 7.85
N ALA A 202 5.46 -29.57 7.04
CA ALA A 202 5.64 -29.46 5.58
C ALA A 202 4.80 -28.28 5.03
N GLY A 203 5.37 -27.53 4.09
CA GLY A 203 4.72 -26.36 3.50
C GLY A 203 4.58 -25.17 4.45
N SER A 204 5.37 -25.09 5.52
CA SER A 204 5.28 -23.99 6.50
C SER A 204 6.10 -22.75 6.15
N LEU A 205 6.80 -22.75 5.02
CA LEU A 205 7.64 -21.59 4.62
C LEU A 205 6.84 -20.31 4.37
N SER A 206 5.61 -20.41 3.88
CA SER A 206 4.70 -19.28 3.77
C SER A 206 4.40 -18.60 5.13
N ALA A 207 4.42 -19.39 6.22
CA ALA A 207 4.26 -18.85 7.56
C ALA A 207 5.52 -18.07 8.02
N LEU A 208 6.72 -18.47 7.59
CA LEU A 208 7.96 -17.70 7.88
C LEU A 208 7.91 -16.29 7.30
N ALA A 209 7.20 -16.09 6.18
CA ALA A 209 7.00 -14.77 5.59
C ALA A 209 6.16 -13.82 6.47
N GLN A 210 5.46 -14.35 7.47
CA GLN A 210 4.83 -13.55 8.53
C GLN A 210 5.93 -13.08 9.51
N TYR A 211 6.77 -12.18 9.01
CA TYR A 211 7.88 -11.60 9.73
C TYR A 211 7.44 -10.33 10.46
N GLY A 212 7.89 -10.18 11.69
CA GLY A 212 7.66 -8.97 12.45
C GLY A 212 8.61 -8.87 13.64
N ASN A 213 9.10 -7.67 13.88
CA ASN A 213 9.96 -7.36 15.03
C ASN A 213 11.19 -8.27 15.20
N GLY A 214 11.79 -8.70 14.09
CA GLY A 214 13.00 -9.53 14.09
C GLY A 214 12.74 -11.05 14.10
N TYR A 215 11.48 -11.47 14.00
CA TYR A 215 11.11 -12.88 14.08
C TYR A 215 10.21 -13.33 12.94
N MET A 216 10.48 -14.53 12.44
CA MET A 216 9.63 -15.31 11.54
C MET A 216 8.69 -16.19 12.36
N PHE A 217 7.45 -16.35 11.93
CA PHE A 217 6.49 -17.24 12.57
C PHE A 217 6.67 -18.68 12.07
N CYS A 218 6.81 -19.64 12.99
CA CYS A 218 7.06 -21.04 12.65
C CYS A 218 5.99 -21.96 13.21
N THR A 219 5.53 -22.92 12.38
CA THR A 219 4.65 -24.01 12.77
C THR A 219 5.41 -25.33 12.68
N TYR A 220 5.36 -26.13 13.75
CA TYR A 220 5.97 -27.45 13.81
C TYR A 220 4.99 -28.56 13.45
N ALA A 221 5.51 -29.75 13.11
CA ALA A 221 4.72 -30.90 12.64
C ALA A 221 3.73 -31.42 13.70
N ASP A 222 3.98 -31.21 14.98
CA ASP A 222 3.09 -31.52 16.08
C ASP A 222 2.00 -30.48 16.35
N GLY A 223 2.02 -29.39 15.58
CA GLY A 223 1.09 -28.26 15.67
C GLY A 223 1.52 -27.15 16.63
N GLU A 224 2.60 -27.33 17.36
CA GLU A 224 3.16 -26.26 18.19
C GLU A 224 3.68 -25.09 17.34
N LYS A 225 3.70 -23.91 17.91
CA LYS A 225 4.15 -22.66 17.28
C LYS A 225 5.40 -22.14 17.97
N SER A 226 6.24 -21.45 17.21
CA SER A 226 7.41 -20.75 17.73
C SER A 226 7.76 -19.55 16.84
N PHE A 227 8.83 -18.85 17.21
CA PHE A 227 9.35 -17.70 16.49
C PHE A 227 10.84 -17.93 16.25
N LEU A 228 11.28 -17.76 15.00
CA LEU A 228 12.67 -17.95 14.59
C LEU A 228 13.28 -16.61 14.16
N ARG A 229 14.53 -16.37 14.56
CA ARG A 229 15.35 -15.30 13.98
C ARG A 229 15.87 -15.70 12.60
N ALA A 230 16.42 -14.74 11.86
CA ALA A 230 17.03 -14.99 10.55
C ALA A 230 18.18 -16.01 10.59
N ASP A 231 18.87 -16.16 11.72
CA ASP A 231 19.89 -17.20 11.92
C ASP A 231 19.33 -18.60 12.22
N GLY A 232 18.00 -18.76 12.21
CA GLY A 232 17.30 -20.00 12.50
C GLY A 232 17.21 -20.31 13.99
N THR A 233 17.67 -19.43 14.87
CA THR A 233 17.53 -19.64 16.33
C THR A 233 16.11 -19.31 16.80
N ALA A 234 15.53 -20.22 17.59
CA ALA A 234 14.23 -19.99 18.18
C ALA A 234 14.30 -18.93 19.29
N LEU A 235 13.16 -18.23 19.49
CA LEU A 235 12.97 -17.34 20.62
C LEU A 235 13.21 -18.11 21.92
N ASN A 236 14.22 -17.72 22.69
CA ASN A 236 14.52 -18.34 23.99
C ASN A 236 13.76 -17.60 25.10
N ARG A 237 13.04 -18.37 25.91
CA ARG A 237 12.58 -17.90 27.22
C ARG A 237 13.76 -17.94 28.19
N ASN A 238 13.91 -16.90 29.03
CA ASN A 238 14.85 -16.92 30.15
C ASN A 238 14.70 -18.24 30.91
N GLU A 239 15.78 -19.05 30.99
CA GLU A 239 15.91 -20.37 31.64
C GLU A 239 16.26 -21.54 30.69
N GLY A 240 16.67 -21.25 29.42
CA GLY A 240 17.17 -22.29 28.48
C GLY A 240 16.09 -23.23 27.97
N ARG A 241 14.83 -22.80 28.01
CA ARG A 241 13.71 -23.52 27.39
C ARG A 241 13.38 -22.90 26.04
N THR A 242 13.38 -23.72 25.01
CA THR A 242 12.80 -23.37 23.70
C THR A 242 11.34 -22.99 23.90
N SER A 243 10.93 -21.84 23.34
CA SER A 243 9.56 -21.37 23.51
C SER A 243 8.66 -21.99 22.46
N TYR A 244 8.16 -23.19 22.77
CA TYR A 244 7.06 -23.79 22.03
C TYR A 244 5.75 -23.40 22.72
N PHE A 245 4.78 -22.98 21.91
CA PHE A 245 3.46 -22.58 22.37
C PHE A 245 2.40 -23.50 21.75
N GLN A 246 1.34 -23.78 22.51
CA GLN A 246 0.20 -24.55 22.00
C GLN A 246 -0.43 -23.87 20.77
N ASP A 247 -0.42 -22.55 20.75
CA ASP A 247 -0.82 -21.70 19.65
C ASP A 247 -0.16 -20.33 19.79
N ALA A 248 -0.04 -19.59 18.68
CA ALA A 248 0.52 -18.24 18.69
C ALA A 248 0.06 -17.47 17.45
N LEU A 249 0.12 -16.14 17.54
CA LEU A 249 0.00 -15.22 16.41
C LEU A 249 1.36 -14.57 16.14
N PRO A 250 1.65 -14.15 14.91
CA PRO A 250 2.90 -13.44 14.57
C PRO A 250 3.15 -12.22 15.45
N PHE A 251 4.41 -11.84 15.58
CA PHE A 251 4.76 -10.60 16.27
C PHE A 251 4.10 -9.40 15.59
N SER A 252 3.54 -8.52 16.39
CA SER A 252 3.01 -7.24 16.00
C SER A 252 3.32 -6.23 17.10
N GLU A 253 3.87 -5.07 16.73
CA GLU A 253 4.19 -3.97 17.64
C GLU A 253 5.06 -4.38 18.86
N GLY A 254 5.98 -5.33 18.63
CA GLY A 254 6.90 -5.83 19.67
C GLY A 254 6.35 -6.93 20.56
N TYR A 255 5.14 -7.41 20.32
CA TYR A 255 4.47 -8.44 21.12
C TYR A 255 3.88 -9.54 20.24
N ALA A 256 3.85 -10.77 20.76
CA ALA A 256 3.16 -11.89 20.14
C ALA A 256 2.13 -12.46 21.10
N ALA A 257 0.90 -12.65 20.64
CA ALA A 257 -0.09 -13.41 21.38
C ALA A 257 0.30 -14.89 21.39
N VAL A 258 0.35 -15.50 22.56
CA VAL A 258 0.77 -16.90 22.72
C VAL A 258 -0.17 -17.64 23.64
N ARG A 259 -0.44 -18.92 23.32
CA ARG A 259 -1.28 -19.80 24.12
C ARG A 259 -0.43 -20.77 24.92
N SER A 260 -0.58 -20.74 26.23
CA SER A 260 0.08 -21.67 27.16
C SER A 260 -0.92 -22.17 28.18
N ASN A 261 -0.93 -23.49 28.41
CA ASN A 261 -1.88 -24.15 29.33
C ASN A 261 -3.35 -23.83 29.01
N GLY A 262 -3.68 -23.68 27.72
CA GLY A 262 -5.04 -23.42 27.24
C GLY A 262 -5.48 -21.97 27.29
N LEU A 263 -4.66 -21.07 27.83
CA LEU A 263 -4.97 -19.64 27.95
C LEU A 263 -3.99 -18.78 27.14
N TRP A 264 -4.47 -17.65 26.62
CA TRP A 264 -3.71 -16.67 25.88
C TRP A 264 -3.11 -15.61 26.80
N GLY A 265 -1.89 -15.22 26.48
CA GLY A 265 -1.14 -14.08 27.03
C GLY A 265 -0.25 -13.50 25.95
N TYR A 266 0.68 -12.62 26.30
CA TYR A 266 1.58 -11.98 25.34
C TYR A 266 3.02 -12.07 25.80
N VAL A 267 3.92 -12.37 24.85
CA VAL A 267 5.37 -12.29 25.05
C VAL A 267 5.95 -11.12 24.27
N ASN A 268 7.02 -10.53 24.81
CA ASN A 268 7.83 -9.51 24.12
C ASN A 268 8.93 -10.18 23.28
N THR A 269 9.73 -9.38 22.58
CA THR A 269 10.85 -9.84 21.72
C THR A 269 11.99 -10.50 22.51
N ASP A 270 12.03 -10.38 23.84
CA ASP A 270 12.98 -11.09 24.70
C ASP A 270 12.45 -12.45 25.18
N GLY A 271 11.21 -12.81 24.78
CA GLY A 271 10.53 -14.05 25.20
C GLY A 271 9.95 -13.99 26.62
N GLU A 272 9.87 -12.80 27.20
CA GLU A 272 9.27 -12.59 28.53
C GLU A 272 7.77 -12.30 28.40
N TYR A 273 6.97 -12.79 29.35
CA TYR A 273 5.57 -12.42 29.37
C TYR A 273 5.37 -10.96 29.75
N ALA A 274 4.92 -10.16 28.79
CA ALA A 274 4.37 -8.84 29.05
C ALA A 274 2.98 -8.92 29.69
N VAL A 275 2.18 -9.90 29.24
CA VAL A 275 0.86 -10.22 29.79
C VAL A 275 0.80 -11.74 30.05
N GLN A 276 0.61 -12.13 31.31
CA GLN A 276 0.53 -13.54 31.68
C GLN A 276 -0.69 -14.21 31.03
N PRO A 277 -0.59 -15.52 30.66
CA PRO A 277 -1.72 -16.25 30.12
C PRO A 277 -2.92 -16.27 31.06
N ALA A 278 -4.00 -15.61 30.67
CA ALA A 278 -5.21 -15.45 31.48
C ALA A 278 -6.51 -15.42 30.66
N TYR A 279 -6.43 -15.35 29.33
CA TYR A 279 -7.57 -15.11 28.46
C TYR A 279 -7.93 -16.34 27.63
N GLU A 280 -9.21 -16.50 27.30
CA GLU A 280 -9.73 -17.58 26.48
C GLU A 280 -9.47 -17.35 24.99
N GLN A 281 -9.45 -16.08 24.55
CA GLN A 281 -9.11 -15.64 23.20
C GLN A 281 -8.28 -14.36 23.26
N ALA A 282 -7.47 -14.14 22.20
CA ALA A 282 -6.65 -12.93 22.05
C ALA A 282 -6.43 -12.62 20.58
N THR A 283 -6.25 -11.34 20.25
CA THR A 283 -5.81 -10.84 18.92
C THR A 283 -4.34 -10.39 18.99
N SER A 284 -3.72 -10.12 17.85
CA SER A 284 -2.48 -9.35 17.81
C SER A 284 -2.70 -7.91 18.30
N PHE A 285 -1.63 -7.23 18.74
CA PHE A 285 -1.66 -5.79 18.99
C PHE A 285 -1.80 -5.02 17.68
N VAL A 286 -2.66 -4.01 17.68
CA VAL A 286 -2.86 -3.06 16.56
C VAL A 286 -3.10 -1.68 17.17
N GLY A 287 -2.25 -0.70 16.81
CA GLY A 287 -2.35 0.66 17.35
C GLY A 287 -2.17 0.74 18.88
N GLY A 288 -1.31 -0.08 19.44
CA GLY A 288 -1.00 -0.13 20.87
C GLY A 288 -2.02 -0.85 21.75
N VAL A 289 -3.05 -1.50 21.15
CA VAL A 289 -4.11 -2.21 21.88
C VAL A 289 -4.33 -3.62 21.32
N ALA A 290 -4.86 -4.51 22.17
CA ALA A 290 -5.29 -5.85 21.76
C ALA A 290 -6.67 -6.16 22.34
N ALA A 291 -7.45 -6.98 21.63
CA ALA A 291 -8.71 -7.50 22.11
C ALA A 291 -8.50 -8.87 22.73
N VAL A 292 -9.03 -9.05 23.93
CA VAL A 292 -8.95 -10.30 24.68
C VAL A 292 -10.32 -10.70 25.21
N TYR A 293 -10.62 -11.99 25.18
CA TYR A 293 -11.85 -12.52 25.78
C TYR A 293 -11.52 -13.23 27.10
N GLY A 294 -12.17 -12.78 28.17
CA GLY A 294 -11.97 -13.38 29.49
C GLY A 294 -13.05 -12.91 30.46
N GLY A 295 -13.40 -13.78 31.41
CA GLY A 295 -14.46 -13.47 32.37
C GLY A 295 -15.86 -13.31 31.73
N GLY A 296 -16.09 -13.91 30.56
CA GLY A 296 -17.37 -13.89 29.85
C GLY A 296 -17.61 -12.63 29.00
N MET A 297 -16.60 -11.82 28.73
CA MET A 297 -16.71 -10.62 27.90
C MET A 297 -15.41 -10.30 27.13
N TRP A 298 -15.53 -9.55 26.06
CA TRP A 298 -14.40 -8.93 25.39
C TRP A 298 -13.89 -7.72 26.19
N GLN A 299 -12.58 -7.55 26.16
CA GLN A 299 -11.87 -6.44 26.78
C GLN A 299 -10.78 -5.96 25.84
N ILE A 300 -10.55 -4.65 25.82
CA ILE A 300 -9.42 -4.05 25.14
C ILE A 300 -8.35 -3.76 26.17
N ILE A 301 -7.15 -4.25 25.94
CA ILE A 301 -5.99 -4.04 26.81
C ILE A 301 -4.91 -3.27 26.08
N ASP A 302 -4.09 -2.53 26.82
CA ASP A 302 -2.85 -1.95 26.32
C ASP A 302 -1.67 -2.95 26.43
N THR A 303 -0.49 -2.55 25.97
CA THR A 303 0.73 -3.38 25.95
C THR A 303 1.22 -3.80 27.34
N THR A 304 0.71 -3.18 28.42
CA THR A 304 1.00 -3.58 29.81
C THR A 304 -0.03 -4.58 30.37
N GLY A 305 -1.06 -4.90 29.60
CA GLY A 305 -2.18 -5.74 30.04
C GLY A 305 -3.24 -4.97 30.85
N THR A 306 -3.15 -3.63 30.88
CA THR A 306 -4.17 -2.82 31.55
C THR A 306 -5.43 -2.76 30.71
N VAL A 307 -6.59 -3.10 31.30
CA VAL A 307 -7.88 -3.00 30.63
C VAL A 307 -8.27 -1.53 30.42
N ARG A 308 -8.47 -1.17 29.17
CA ARG A 308 -8.84 0.19 28.73
C ARG A 308 -10.34 0.31 28.41
N LEU A 309 -10.95 -0.76 27.89
CA LEU A 309 -12.37 -0.81 27.56
C LEU A 309 -12.92 -2.20 27.89
N GLN A 310 -14.14 -2.27 28.42
CA GLN A 310 -14.89 -3.50 28.60
C GLN A 310 -16.11 -3.50 27.70
N LEU A 311 -16.35 -4.62 27.03
CA LEU A 311 -17.37 -4.80 26.00
C LEU A 311 -18.30 -5.96 26.37
N PRO A 312 -19.17 -5.78 27.36
CA PRO A 312 -20.08 -6.85 27.80
C PRO A 312 -21.15 -7.11 26.74
N GLY A 313 -21.40 -8.40 26.46
CA GLY A 313 -22.43 -8.83 25.51
C GLY A 313 -22.04 -8.72 24.05
N VAL A 314 -20.82 -8.29 23.73
CA VAL A 314 -20.28 -8.25 22.38
C VAL A 314 -19.85 -9.64 21.97
N SER A 315 -20.18 -10.05 20.73
CA SER A 315 -19.91 -11.38 20.18
C SER A 315 -18.54 -11.42 19.49
N GLU A 316 -18.18 -10.36 18.80
CA GLU A 316 -16.96 -10.25 17.99
C GLU A 316 -16.33 -8.88 18.11
N VAL A 317 -15.00 -8.84 18.12
CA VAL A 317 -14.21 -7.61 18.12
C VAL A 317 -13.15 -7.69 17.05
N THR A 318 -13.07 -6.67 16.21
CA THR A 318 -12.01 -6.47 15.22
C THR A 318 -11.24 -5.19 15.55
N LEU A 319 -9.93 -5.25 15.42
CA LEU A 319 -9.05 -4.10 15.60
C LEU A 319 -8.54 -3.60 14.25
N GLY A 320 -8.60 -2.29 14.07
CA GLY A 320 -7.92 -1.57 12.99
C GLY A 320 -7.07 -0.45 13.56
N TYR A 321 -6.21 0.11 12.72
CA TYR A 321 -5.44 1.29 13.11
C TYR A 321 -6.41 2.45 13.40
N GLY A 322 -6.47 2.86 14.69
CA GLY A 322 -7.28 3.97 15.17
C GLY A 322 -8.71 3.62 15.58
N HIS A 323 -9.19 2.43 15.32
CA HIS A 323 -10.55 2.03 15.67
C HIS A 323 -10.65 0.61 16.24
N ILE A 324 -11.70 0.40 17.02
CA ILE A 324 -12.14 -0.89 17.53
C ILE A 324 -13.56 -1.09 17.01
N GLU A 325 -13.82 -2.15 16.31
CA GLU A 325 -15.15 -2.58 15.91
C GLU A 325 -15.66 -3.66 16.88
N ALA A 326 -16.84 -3.46 17.42
CA ALA A 326 -17.50 -4.38 18.34
C ALA A 326 -18.97 -4.54 17.92
N ASP A 327 -19.33 -5.65 17.27
CA ASP A 327 -20.66 -5.94 16.72
C ASP A 327 -21.25 -4.75 15.92
N GLY A 328 -20.46 -4.13 15.02
CA GLY A 328 -20.86 -2.98 14.21
C GLY A 328 -20.88 -1.64 14.95
N THR A 329 -20.36 -1.60 16.17
CA THR A 329 -20.14 -0.37 16.92
C THR A 329 -18.67 -0.03 16.96
N TYR A 330 -18.30 1.21 16.63
CA TYR A 330 -16.91 1.67 16.55
C TYR A 330 -16.51 2.50 17.76
N TYR A 331 -15.27 2.28 18.24
CA TYR A 331 -14.64 3.02 19.32
C TYR A 331 -13.26 3.49 18.89
N SER A 332 -12.83 4.62 19.40
CA SER A 332 -11.46 5.12 19.19
C SER A 332 -10.45 4.30 20.00
N THR A 333 -9.32 3.90 19.40
CA THR A 333 -8.21 3.28 20.14
C THR A 333 -7.47 4.25 21.06
N THR A 334 -7.65 5.56 20.87
CA THR A 334 -7.00 6.61 21.67
C THR A 334 -7.83 7.03 22.87
N THR A 335 -9.12 7.33 22.65
CA THR A 335 -10.01 7.82 23.73
C THR A 335 -10.82 6.72 24.37
N PHE A 336 -10.98 5.57 23.70
CA PHE A 336 -11.85 4.46 24.07
C PHE A 336 -13.33 4.84 24.14
N GLU A 337 -13.68 5.99 23.57
CA GLU A 337 -15.05 6.45 23.46
C GLU A 337 -15.69 5.93 22.18
N GLN A 338 -17.00 5.69 22.25
CA GLN A 338 -17.77 5.28 21.09
C GLN A 338 -17.76 6.36 20.02
N ALA A 339 -17.51 5.97 18.77
CA ALA A 339 -17.51 6.84 17.61
C ALA A 339 -18.97 7.20 17.20
N VAL A 340 -19.58 8.09 17.95
CA VAL A 340 -20.93 8.63 17.67
C VAL A 340 -20.84 10.14 17.54
N PHE A 341 -21.29 10.66 16.40
CA PHE A 341 -21.37 12.09 16.16
C PHE A 341 -22.76 12.43 15.62
N TYR A 342 -23.51 13.27 16.32
CA TYR A 342 -24.90 13.63 15.99
C TYR A 342 -25.84 12.43 15.72
N GLY A 343 -25.61 11.29 16.37
CA GLY A 343 -26.41 10.08 16.21
C GLY A 343 -26.04 9.20 15.00
N TYR A 344 -24.99 9.54 14.27
CA TYR A 344 -24.43 8.71 13.21
C TYR A 344 -23.30 7.83 13.74
N THR A 345 -23.25 6.59 13.27
CA THR A 345 -22.18 5.64 13.60
C THR A 345 -20.95 5.93 12.74
N GLY A 346 -19.75 5.80 13.32
CA GLY A 346 -18.49 5.92 12.61
C GLY A 346 -18.30 4.81 11.59
N VAL A 347 -17.59 5.10 10.51
CA VAL A 347 -17.16 4.14 9.50
C VAL A 347 -15.64 4.08 9.55
N PRO A 348 -15.03 2.87 9.63
CA PRO A 348 -13.58 2.74 9.69
C PRO A 348 -12.93 3.21 8.39
N ILE A 349 -11.73 3.76 8.53
CA ILE A 349 -10.82 4.11 7.45
C ILE A 349 -9.42 3.84 7.95
N ASP A 350 -8.48 3.68 7.03
CA ASP A 350 -7.08 3.54 7.41
C ASP A 350 -6.60 4.73 8.25
N GLY A 351 -6.01 4.42 9.40
CA GLY A 351 -5.58 5.41 10.39
C GLY A 351 -6.67 6.09 11.20
N GLY A 352 -7.94 5.56 11.25
CA GLY A 352 -8.99 6.13 12.07
C GLY A 352 -10.41 5.70 11.71
N PHE A 353 -11.33 6.63 11.81
CA PHE A 353 -12.71 6.47 11.37
C PHE A 353 -13.32 7.81 10.98
N TRP A 354 -14.36 7.79 10.16
CA TRP A 354 -15.10 8.99 9.82
C TRP A 354 -16.57 8.87 10.21
N VAL A 355 -17.21 10.01 10.42
CA VAL A 355 -18.63 10.12 10.79
C VAL A 355 -19.28 11.15 9.87
N LYS A 356 -20.41 10.77 9.27
CA LYS A 356 -21.20 11.66 8.44
C LYS A 356 -21.83 12.77 9.30
N GLY A 357 -21.69 14.02 8.85
CA GLY A 357 -22.39 15.17 9.40
C GLY A 357 -23.48 15.71 8.46
N GLU A 358 -24.09 16.81 8.81
CA GLU A 358 -25.15 17.43 7.99
C GLU A 358 -24.59 18.08 6.70
N THR A 359 -23.38 18.63 6.76
CA THR A 359 -22.78 19.43 5.68
C THR A 359 -21.38 18.92 5.26
N GLY A 360 -21.02 17.72 5.70
CA GLY A 360 -19.72 17.13 5.43
C GLY A 360 -19.44 15.92 6.29
N VAL A 361 -18.21 15.47 6.25
CA VAL A 361 -17.70 14.33 7.01
C VAL A 361 -16.67 14.80 8.02
N ARG A 362 -16.72 14.29 9.24
CA ARG A 362 -15.66 14.45 10.24
C ARG A 362 -14.86 13.17 10.36
N VAL A 363 -13.56 13.29 10.20
CA VAL A 363 -12.60 12.19 10.35
C VAL A 363 -11.86 12.35 11.69
N PHE A 364 -11.69 11.23 12.38
CA PHE A 364 -10.97 11.13 13.65
C PHE A 364 -9.77 10.22 13.41
N LEU A 365 -8.56 10.74 13.63
CA LEU A 365 -7.32 10.03 13.37
C LEU A 365 -6.71 9.44 14.65
N THR A 366 -5.81 8.47 14.47
CA THR A 366 -5.12 7.76 15.56
C THR A 366 -4.31 8.65 16.47
N ASP A 367 -3.75 9.73 15.92
CA ASP A 367 -2.97 10.72 16.68
C ASP A 367 -3.84 11.66 17.52
N GLY A 368 -5.18 11.48 17.48
CA GLY A 368 -6.17 12.32 18.15
C GLY A 368 -6.55 13.58 17.36
N SER A 369 -5.97 13.80 16.19
CA SER A 369 -6.35 14.89 15.30
C SER A 369 -7.71 14.64 14.66
N GLN A 370 -8.36 15.73 14.22
CA GLN A 370 -9.64 15.67 13.54
C GLN A 370 -9.59 16.53 12.29
N VAL A 371 -10.13 15.97 11.19
CA VAL A 371 -10.28 16.67 9.93
C VAL A 371 -11.76 16.80 9.61
N TYR A 372 -12.21 17.97 9.15
CA TYR A 372 -13.57 18.18 8.68
C TYR A 372 -13.56 18.42 7.17
N LEU A 373 -14.12 17.48 6.42
CA LEU A 373 -14.22 17.51 4.97
C LEU A 373 -15.60 18.07 4.57
N SER A 374 -15.62 19.36 4.29
CA SER A 374 -16.85 20.08 3.92
C SER A 374 -17.34 19.61 2.53
N GLY A 375 -18.65 19.40 2.39
CA GLY A 375 -19.26 18.94 1.15
C GLY A 375 -19.12 17.44 0.88
N ALA A 376 -18.24 16.73 1.58
CA ALA A 376 -18.13 15.29 1.47
C ALA A 376 -19.34 14.57 2.06
N SER A 377 -19.84 13.55 1.39
CA SER A 377 -20.90 12.67 1.88
C SER A 377 -20.35 11.33 2.42
N GLU A 378 -19.15 10.97 1.98
CA GLU A 378 -18.47 9.71 2.33
C GLU A 378 -16.97 9.85 2.08
N VAL A 379 -16.15 9.17 2.87
CA VAL A 379 -14.71 9.02 2.61
C VAL A 379 -14.50 7.66 1.95
N LEU A 380 -13.87 7.65 0.79
CA LEU A 380 -13.58 6.46 -0.01
C LEU A 380 -12.15 5.96 0.20
N GLY A 381 -11.22 6.86 0.57
CA GLY A 381 -9.82 6.53 0.79
C GLY A 381 -9.02 7.71 1.30
N ARG A 382 -7.78 7.42 1.76
CA ARG A 382 -6.82 8.42 2.22
C ARG A 382 -5.42 8.04 1.73
N SER A 383 -4.61 9.06 1.42
CA SER A 383 -3.16 8.90 1.27
C SER A 383 -2.47 10.17 1.76
N GLY A 384 -1.68 10.05 2.84
CA GLY A 384 -1.11 11.22 3.52
C GLY A 384 -2.20 12.20 3.97
N ASP A 385 -2.13 13.45 3.51
CA ASP A 385 -3.09 14.51 3.80
C ASP A 385 -4.19 14.67 2.73
N LEU A 386 -4.24 13.75 1.76
CA LEU A 386 -5.24 13.71 0.70
C LEU A 386 -6.38 12.77 1.04
N TRP A 387 -7.59 13.19 0.66
CA TRP A 387 -8.84 12.50 0.94
C TRP A 387 -9.61 12.27 -0.35
N LEU A 388 -9.79 11.02 -0.74
CA LEU A 388 -10.72 10.64 -1.79
C LEU A 388 -12.12 10.55 -1.18
N VAL A 389 -13.06 11.31 -1.70
CA VAL A 389 -14.42 11.43 -1.14
C VAL A 389 -15.48 11.32 -2.22
N SER A 390 -16.69 10.87 -1.80
CA SER A 390 -17.91 11.16 -2.55
C SER A 390 -18.48 12.51 -2.07
N LEU A 391 -18.99 13.31 -2.99
CA LEU A 391 -19.66 14.57 -2.72
C LEU A 391 -21.19 14.36 -2.58
N ALA A 392 -21.89 15.37 -2.11
CA ALA A 392 -23.34 15.29 -1.87
C ALA A 392 -24.17 15.11 -3.16
N ASP A 393 -23.63 15.51 -4.31
CA ASP A 393 -24.25 15.32 -5.64
C ASP A 393 -23.96 13.95 -6.27
N GLY A 394 -23.19 13.10 -5.60
CA GLY A 394 -22.79 11.77 -6.05
C GLY A 394 -21.53 11.73 -6.90
N SER A 395 -20.91 12.88 -7.17
CA SER A 395 -19.59 12.95 -7.80
C SER A 395 -18.49 12.60 -6.80
N SER A 396 -17.28 12.32 -7.29
CA SER A 396 -16.10 12.07 -6.48
C SER A 396 -15.10 13.22 -6.60
N ALA A 397 -14.23 13.38 -5.60
CA ALA A 397 -13.15 14.34 -5.63
C ALA A 397 -11.99 13.90 -4.71
N VAL A 398 -10.81 14.42 -4.99
CA VAL A 398 -9.69 14.41 -4.04
C VAL A 398 -9.64 15.77 -3.37
N LEU A 399 -9.68 15.78 -2.04
CA LEU A 399 -9.60 16.97 -1.20
C LEU A 399 -8.31 16.96 -0.39
N ASP A 400 -7.79 18.14 -0.04
CA ASP A 400 -6.79 18.28 1.01
C ASP A 400 -7.43 18.37 2.41
N GLU A 401 -6.60 18.45 3.45
CA GLU A 401 -7.03 18.57 4.86
C GLU A 401 -7.89 19.82 5.15
N TYR A 402 -7.84 20.84 4.26
CA TYR A 402 -8.64 22.06 4.36
C TYR A 402 -9.91 22.01 3.51
N SER A 403 -10.29 20.85 2.98
CA SER A 403 -11.43 20.64 2.07
C SER A 403 -11.29 21.39 0.73
N ARG A 404 -10.08 21.73 0.30
CA ARG A 404 -9.88 22.28 -1.05
C ARG A 404 -9.87 21.13 -2.05
N VAL A 405 -10.63 21.29 -3.11
CA VAL A 405 -10.62 20.34 -4.22
C VAL A 405 -9.26 20.39 -4.91
N ILE A 406 -8.56 19.28 -4.93
CA ILE A 406 -7.32 19.09 -5.66
C ILE A 406 -7.66 18.58 -7.05
N ILE A 407 -8.42 17.49 -7.15
CA ILE A 407 -8.92 16.92 -8.41
C ILE A 407 -10.40 16.62 -8.23
N TYR A 408 -11.21 16.93 -9.25
CA TYR A 408 -12.60 16.58 -9.32
C TYR A 408 -12.82 15.43 -10.31
N GLY A 409 -13.70 14.49 -9.98
CA GLY A 409 -14.02 13.34 -10.83
C GLY A 409 -13.67 12.00 -10.18
N GLU A 410 -13.85 10.92 -10.95
CA GLU A 410 -13.50 9.57 -10.53
C GLU A 410 -11.96 9.41 -10.54
N CYS A 411 -11.39 9.38 -9.34
CA CYS A 411 -9.96 9.22 -9.13
C CYS A 411 -9.68 8.03 -8.21
N SER A 412 -8.42 7.59 -8.23
CA SER A 412 -7.85 6.66 -7.27
C SER A 412 -6.46 7.12 -6.86
N PHE A 413 -6.01 6.72 -5.67
CA PHE A 413 -4.61 6.83 -5.34
C PHE A 413 -3.85 5.66 -5.97
N VAL A 414 -2.71 5.95 -6.55
CA VAL A 414 -1.74 4.97 -7.04
C VAL A 414 -0.39 5.28 -6.41
N HIS A 415 0.39 4.24 -6.15
CA HIS A 415 1.68 4.39 -5.48
C HIS A 415 2.80 4.01 -6.42
N ASP A 416 3.85 4.80 -6.41
CA ASP A 416 5.09 4.47 -7.09
C ASP A 416 5.68 3.18 -6.50
N GLN A 417 5.88 2.19 -7.37
CA GLN A 417 6.35 0.86 -6.98
C GLN A 417 7.85 0.83 -6.59
N ALA A 418 8.54 1.96 -6.73
CA ALA A 418 9.93 2.08 -6.34
C ALA A 418 10.11 2.72 -4.95
N ASN A 419 9.34 3.76 -4.63
CA ASN A 419 9.54 4.58 -3.44
C ASN A 419 8.27 4.75 -2.59
N GLY A 420 7.10 4.30 -3.09
CA GLY A 420 5.82 4.43 -2.40
C GLY A 420 5.17 5.81 -2.50
N ASP A 421 5.73 6.75 -3.27
CA ASP A 421 5.16 8.07 -3.46
C ASP A 421 3.73 7.97 -4.02
N THR A 422 2.86 8.84 -3.55
CA THR A 422 1.44 8.84 -3.93
C THR A 422 1.19 9.74 -5.13
N TYR A 423 0.47 9.20 -6.10
CA TYR A 423 -0.08 9.91 -7.24
C TYR A 423 -1.61 9.82 -7.23
N ILE A 424 -2.26 10.74 -7.92
CA ILE A 424 -3.70 10.73 -8.15
C ILE A 424 -3.92 10.33 -9.62
N TYR A 425 -4.65 9.25 -9.83
CA TYR A 425 -4.98 8.76 -11.17
C TYR A 425 -6.45 8.96 -11.46
N SER A 426 -6.76 9.67 -12.56
CA SER A 426 -8.11 9.80 -13.09
C SER A 426 -8.32 8.79 -14.22
N ALA A 427 -9.15 7.79 -13.98
CA ALA A 427 -9.46 6.76 -14.98
C ALA A 427 -10.28 7.32 -16.16
N GLN A 428 -11.10 8.35 -15.93
CA GLN A 428 -11.94 8.96 -16.97
C GLN A 428 -11.10 9.69 -18.02
N SER A 429 -10.10 10.45 -17.58
CA SER A 429 -9.20 11.19 -18.48
C SER A 429 -7.90 10.45 -18.78
N GLN A 430 -7.67 9.29 -18.15
CA GLN A 430 -6.41 8.55 -18.19
C GLN A 430 -5.20 9.43 -17.84
N THR A 431 -5.37 10.30 -16.85
CA THR A 431 -4.39 11.31 -16.47
C THR A 431 -3.83 11.02 -15.09
N LEU A 432 -2.53 11.19 -14.96
CA LEU A 432 -1.80 11.08 -13.70
C LEU A 432 -1.44 12.48 -13.20
N TYR A 433 -1.68 12.72 -11.92
CA TYR A 433 -1.33 13.93 -11.20
C TYR A 433 -0.47 13.54 -10.00
N ASP A 434 0.43 14.44 -9.58
CA ASP A 434 1.13 14.29 -8.32
C ASP A 434 0.22 14.61 -7.12
N ALA A 435 0.77 14.50 -5.91
CA ALA A 435 0.01 14.68 -4.67
C ALA A 435 -0.50 16.12 -4.47
N ASP A 436 0.02 17.12 -5.16
CA ASP A 436 -0.46 18.51 -5.10
C ASP A 436 -1.47 18.84 -6.20
N GLY A 437 -1.77 17.89 -7.07
CA GLY A 437 -2.69 18.01 -8.19
C GLY A 437 -2.05 18.56 -9.47
N SER A 438 -0.72 18.68 -9.51
CA SER A 438 -0.03 19.08 -10.73
C SER A 438 -0.05 17.94 -11.75
N PHE A 439 -0.26 18.28 -13.01
CA PHE A 439 -0.25 17.32 -14.11
C PHE A 439 1.11 16.65 -14.26
N VAL A 440 1.12 15.32 -14.35
CA VAL A 440 2.33 14.50 -14.57
C VAL A 440 2.31 13.91 -15.98
N SER A 441 1.27 13.17 -16.35
CA SER A 441 1.24 12.47 -17.63
C SER A 441 -0.19 12.14 -18.08
N ASP A 442 -0.41 12.02 -19.38
CA ASP A 442 -1.66 11.61 -20.01
C ASP A 442 -1.57 10.23 -20.68
N GLY A 443 -2.73 9.62 -20.96
CA GLY A 443 -2.83 8.28 -21.54
C GLY A 443 -2.35 7.18 -20.59
N CYS A 444 -2.32 7.44 -19.28
CA CYS A 444 -1.77 6.52 -18.28
C CYS A 444 -2.76 5.43 -17.89
N THR A 445 -2.23 4.31 -17.37
CA THR A 445 -3.02 3.19 -16.83
C THR A 445 -3.06 3.18 -15.29
N GLY A 446 -2.36 4.10 -14.62
CA GLY A 446 -2.21 4.14 -13.18
C GLY A 446 -1.05 3.30 -12.65
N THR A 447 -0.15 2.80 -13.51
CA THR A 447 1.08 2.14 -13.08
C THR A 447 2.23 3.14 -13.07
N VAL A 448 2.92 3.26 -11.94
CA VAL A 448 4.07 4.16 -11.74
C VAL A 448 5.24 3.39 -11.16
N VAL A 449 6.44 3.58 -11.71
CA VAL A 449 7.70 3.02 -11.22
C VAL A 449 8.78 4.08 -11.33
N ASP A 450 9.36 4.48 -10.20
CA ASP A 450 10.43 5.50 -10.12
C ASP A 450 10.08 6.79 -10.89
N SER A 451 8.86 7.30 -10.70
CA SER A 451 8.28 8.48 -11.37
C SER A 451 8.02 8.31 -12.88
N PHE A 452 8.23 7.13 -13.45
CA PHE A 452 7.79 6.81 -14.80
C PHE A 452 6.38 6.24 -14.78
N ALA A 453 5.53 6.70 -15.69
CA ALA A 453 4.16 6.23 -15.82
C ALA A 453 4.01 5.31 -17.03
N TRP A 454 3.35 4.16 -16.85
CA TRP A 454 2.94 3.33 -17.98
C TRP A 454 1.72 3.93 -18.64
N CYS A 455 1.88 4.25 -19.92
CA CYS A 455 0.86 4.94 -20.70
C CYS A 455 0.53 4.17 -21.98
N GLU A 456 -0.69 4.36 -22.48
CA GLU A 456 -1.20 3.74 -23.68
C GLU A 456 -1.90 4.80 -24.56
N ASP A 457 -1.69 4.75 -25.84
CA ASP A 457 -2.46 5.48 -26.84
C ASP A 457 -3.08 4.50 -27.86
N ALA A 458 -3.72 5.02 -28.91
CA ALA A 458 -4.41 4.19 -29.90
C ALA A 458 -3.50 3.16 -30.60
N ASP A 459 -2.23 3.50 -30.74
CA ASP A 459 -1.28 2.76 -31.56
C ASP A 459 -0.11 2.16 -30.78
N SER A 460 0.07 2.58 -29.50
CA SER A 460 1.26 2.21 -28.72
C SER A 460 1.06 2.24 -27.24
N CYS A 461 1.94 1.55 -26.53
CA CYS A 461 2.07 1.61 -25.08
C CYS A 461 3.54 1.69 -24.67
N GLY A 462 3.81 2.14 -23.45
CA GLY A 462 5.18 2.25 -22.94
C GLY A 462 5.31 3.17 -21.75
N TRP A 463 6.54 3.56 -21.46
CA TRP A 463 6.89 4.41 -20.33
C TRP A 463 7.06 5.87 -20.73
N LYS A 464 6.44 6.77 -19.99
CA LYS A 464 6.67 8.21 -20.04
C LYS A 464 7.32 8.68 -18.75
N ASN A 465 8.19 9.69 -18.87
CA ASN A 465 8.79 10.37 -17.73
C ASN A 465 7.81 11.41 -17.11
N ASN A 466 8.23 12.05 -16.03
CA ASN A 466 7.46 13.11 -15.33
C ASN A 466 7.30 14.42 -16.14
N SER A 467 7.90 14.52 -17.33
CA SER A 467 7.68 15.59 -18.29
C SER A 467 6.70 15.19 -19.41
N ASN A 468 5.99 14.05 -19.24
CA ASN A 468 5.07 13.48 -20.22
C ASN A 468 5.72 13.10 -21.56
N GLU A 469 7.03 12.79 -21.56
CA GLU A 469 7.78 12.39 -22.73
C GLU A 469 7.98 10.87 -22.75
N TRP A 470 7.80 10.25 -23.92
CA TRP A 470 8.08 8.83 -24.08
C TRP A 470 9.58 8.56 -23.94
N VAL A 471 9.94 7.66 -23.04
CA VAL A 471 11.31 7.13 -22.89
C VAL A 471 11.42 5.73 -23.49
N PHE A 472 10.32 5.01 -23.54
CA PHE A 472 10.21 3.71 -24.17
C PHE A 472 8.79 3.54 -24.73
N ARG A 473 8.68 2.99 -25.94
CA ARG A 473 7.40 2.85 -26.63
C ARG A 473 7.38 1.65 -27.56
N VAL A 474 6.33 0.85 -27.47
CA VAL A 474 6.07 -0.30 -28.37
C VAL A 474 4.66 -0.18 -28.93
N PRO A 475 4.39 -0.71 -30.15
CA PRO A 475 3.04 -0.74 -30.68
C PRO A 475 2.11 -1.56 -29.78
N THR A 476 0.89 -1.08 -29.54
CA THR A 476 -0.19 -1.91 -29.03
C THR A 476 -0.48 -2.91 -30.13
N GLY A 477 -0.18 -4.20 -29.91
CA GLY A 477 -0.51 -5.25 -30.88
C GLY A 477 -1.99 -5.15 -31.19
N GLY A 478 -2.34 -4.65 -32.36
CA GLY A 478 -3.70 -4.65 -32.84
C GLY A 478 -4.15 -6.11 -32.92
N ALA A 479 -5.10 -6.48 -32.06
CA ALA A 479 -5.87 -7.66 -32.24
C ALA A 479 -6.71 -7.44 -33.54
N ASP A 480 -6.25 -7.94 -34.69
CA ASP A 480 -7.10 -8.21 -35.83
C ASP A 480 -7.90 -9.49 -35.58
#